data_313f480240aa0fbc7453b3f0361c00b0
#
_entry.id   313f480240aa0fbc7453b3f0361c00b0
#
_cell.length_a   1.000
_cell.length_b   1.000
_cell.length_c   1.000
_cell.angle_alpha   90.00
_cell.angle_beta   90.00
_cell.angle_gamma   90.00
#
_symmetry.space_group_name_H-M   'P 1'
#
loop_
_entity.id
_entity.type
_entity.pdbx_description
1 polymer ?
#
loop_
_entity_poly.entity_id
_entity_poly.type
_entity_poly.pdbx_seq_one_letter_code
_entity_poly.pdbx_strand_id
1 'polypeptide(L)'
;MSEKISFMRGSRRVLLGGFAAAALGARAGTRAVAQAVTPDLWPTHGWTVADPTEHGVDPIGLDAVAARVPDEVPALSALLAVRHGSIVFERYYGGQDPDAPINVRSVTKSVTGTLAGVALRQGLLAGLEQTAGEIIPDRFPEWADPLVTGVTLWQWLTMTSALQWDAYGDWQRLLAAPDWVAMTLGLPVVDIPGQTYVYNTGGSHVLGVTVAEASGKPLEDYADEVLFRPLGITPGNWMRSPQDEVSAGSGLEMTPRDMLKLGYLYLRDGEWDGEQIIEPVFAAAATTWQSAGDSTGGWAGYGFQWWITATDAGYPAYFALGYGGQHIFVVPTLDLVVVAAIARRLDPQELRTPRYLIEAIAASCIPD
;
A
#
# COMPACT_ATOMS: atom_id res chain seq x y z
N MET A 1 -34.73 -62.83 26.79
CA MET A 1 -35.44 -61.63 27.31
C MET A 1 -35.13 -60.49 26.38
N SER A 2 -36.18 -60.16 25.61
CA SER A 2 -36.16 -59.22 24.47
C SER A 2 -36.70 -57.88 24.96
N GLU A 3 -35.94 -56.81 24.80
CA GLU A 3 -36.52 -55.45 24.91
C GLU A 3 -36.33 -54.72 23.60
N LYS A 4 -37.47 -54.43 22.99
CA LYS A 4 -37.64 -53.64 21.78
C LYS A 4 -37.49 -52.17 22.14
N ILE A 5 -36.54 -51.46 21.48
CA ILE A 5 -36.52 -50.00 21.47
C ILE A 5 -37.18 -49.49 20.20
N SER A 6 -38.27 -48.75 20.41
CA SER A 6 -39.11 -48.13 19.41
C SER A 6 -38.44 -46.91 18.80
N PHE A 7 -38.35 -46.84 17.46
CA PHE A 7 -37.93 -45.64 16.71
C PHE A 7 -39.12 -44.68 16.55
N MET A 8 -39.10 -43.57 17.25
CA MET A 8 -39.95 -42.43 17.01
C MET A 8 -39.37 -41.57 15.86
N ARG A 9 -40.09 -41.53 14.75
CA ARG A 9 -39.87 -40.59 13.63
C ARG A 9 -40.28 -39.17 14.07
N GLY A 10 -39.30 -38.31 14.36
CA GLY A 10 -39.52 -36.87 14.52
C GLY A 10 -39.28 -36.15 13.20
N SER A 11 -40.32 -35.57 12.63
CA SER A 11 -40.25 -34.68 11.46
C SER A 11 -39.45 -33.41 11.82
N ARG A 12 -38.29 -33.23 11.22
CA ARG A 12 -37.56 -31.95 11.29
C ARG A 12 -38.22 -30.94 10.33
N ARG A 13 -38.99 -30.04 10.89
CA ARG A 13 -39.35 -28.78 10.21
C ARG A 13 -38.06 -27.94 10.07
N VAL A 14 -37.66 -27.69 8.83
CA VAL A 14 -36.64 -26.70 8.49
C VAL A 14 -37.24 -25.31 8.76
N LEU A 15 -36.81 -24.68 9.83
CA LEU A 15 -37.04 -23.26 10.09
C LEU A 15 -36.00 -22.50 9.25
N LEU A 16 -36.45 -21.89 8.18
CA LEU A 16 -35.77 -20.83 7.47
C LEU A 16 -35.68 -19.62 8.44
N GLY A 17 -34.59 -19.53 9.19
CA GLY A 17 -34.24 -18.37 9.97
C GLY A 17 -33.72 -17.28 9.01
N GLY A 18 -34.55 -16.26 8.77
CA GLY A 18 -34.11 -15.05 8.08
C GLY A 18 -33.02 -14.38 8.86
N PHE A 19 -31.88 -14.16 8.23
CA PHE A 19 -30.85 -13.25 8.74
C PHE A 19 -31.41 -11.84 8.73
N ALA A 20 -31.83 -11.35 9.90
CA ALA A 20 -32.04 -9.94 10.13
C ALA A 20 -30.66 -9.27 10.05
N ALA A 21 -30.43 -8.46 9.02
CA ALA A 21 -29.33 -7.54 8.96
C ALA A 21 -29.44 -6.59 10.16
N ALA A 22 -28.61 -6.79 11.18
CA ALA A 22 -28.41 -5.80 12.23
C ALA A 22 -27.68 -4.63 11.58
N ALA A 23 -28.45 -3.58 11.22
CA ALA A 23 -27.90 -2.28 10.94
C ALA A 23 -27.21 -1.79 12.21
N LEU A 24 -25.90 -1.99 12.31
CA LEU A 24 -25.07 -1.25 13.22
C LEU A 24 -25.14 0.21 12.78
N GLY A 25 -25.95 0.99 13.51
CA GLY A 25 -25.96 2.43 13.42
C GLY A 25 -24.58 2.97 13.75
N ALA A 26 -23.75 3.14 12.74
CA ALA A 26 -22.59 4.01 12.82
C ALA A 26 -23.15 5.38 13.23
N ARG A 27 -22.96 5.77 14.49
CA ARG A 27 -23.01 7.18 14.85
C ARG A 27 -21.99 7.86 13.96
N ALA A 28 -22.47 8.54 12.92
CA ALA A 28 -21.71 9.55 12.24
C ALA A 28 -21.34 10.59 13.32
N GLY A 29 -20.17 10.40 13.94
CA GLY A 29 -19.50 11.49 14.61
C GLY A 29 -19.39 12.56 13.54
N THR A 30 -20.03 13.69 13.77
CA THR A 30 -19.80 14.90 13.00
C THR A 30 -18.28 15.13 13.04
N ARG A 31 -17.60 14.68 11.98
CA ARG A 31 -16.23 15.11 11.68
C ARG A 31 -16.35 16.64 11.67
N ALA A 32 -15.76 17.30 12.65
CA ALA A 32 -15.53 18.72 12.53
C ALA A 32 -14.85 18.88 11.18
N VAL A 33 -15.51 19.52 10.23
CA VAL A 33 -14.91 19.91 8.98
C VAL A 33 -13.83 20.89 9.42
N ALA A 34 -12.61 20.39 9.57
CA ALA A 34 -11.44 21.23 9.57
C ALA A 34 -11.63 22.12 8.35
N GLN A 35 -11.65 23.42 8.54
CA GLN A 35 -11.74 24.36 7.44
C GLN A 35 -10.63 23.95 6.49
N ALA A 36 -11.01 23.38 5.35
CA ALA A 36 -10.07 22.97 4.32
C ALA A 36 -9.31 24.25 3.97
N VAL A 37 -8.07 24.34 4.41
CA VAL A 37 -7.10 25.20 3.77
C VAL A 37 -7.02 24.61 2.38
N THR A 38 -7.75 25.15 1.44
CA THR A 38 -7.67 24.78 0.03
C THR A 38 -6.22 25.03 -0.33
N PRO A 39 -5.41 24.04 -0.65
CA PRO A 39 -4.08 24.32 -1.13
C PRO A 39 -4.28 25.06 -2.44
N ASP A 40 -3.88 26.32 -2.50
CA ASP A 40 -3.91 27.12 -3.74
C ASP A 40 -3.02 26.52 -4.83
N LEU A 41 -2.24 25.49 -4.49
CA LEU A 41 -1.29 24.84 -5.39
C LEU A 41 -1.16 23.35 -5.08
N TRP A 42 -1.72 22.53 -5.96
CA TRP A 42 -1.38 21.10 -6.00
C TRP A 42 0.08 20.94 -6.46
N PRO A 43 0.85 20.00 -5.89
CA PRO A 43 2.28 19.86 -6.19
C PRO A 43 2.58 19.17 -7.53
N THR A 44 1.67 19.25 -8.52
CA THR A 44 1.83 18.68 -9.86
C THR A 44 3.09 19.19 -10.53
N HIS A 45 3.39 20.48 -10.39
CA HIS A 45 4.57 21.13 -10.97
C HIS A 45 5.68 21.43 -9.96
N GLY A 46 5.57 20.90 -8.75
CA GLY A 46 6.52 21.06 -7.66
C GLY A 46 5.85 21.45 -6.35
N TRP A 47 6.51 21.14 -5.25
CA TRP A 47 6.05 21.43 -3.91
C TRP A 47 6.34 22.88 -3.51
N THR A 48 5.38 23.50 -2.84
CA THR A 48 5.63 24.70 -2.05
C THR A 48 6.40 24.30 -0.78
N VAL A 49 7.43 25.07 -0.45
CA VAL A 49 8.16 24.95 0.84
C VAL A 49 7.71 26.09 1.73
N ALA A 50 7.33 25.79 2.97
CA ALA A 50 6.81 26.76 3.92
C ALA A 50 7.57 26.73 5.24
N ASP A 51 7.44 27.80 6.03
CA ASP A 51 7.93 27.82 7.41
C ASP A 51 7.13 26.83 8.25
N PRO A 52 7.77 25.88 8.95
CA PRO A 52 7.07 24.89 9.77
C PRO A 52 6.16 25.53 10.84
N THR A 53 6.53 26.69 11.38
CA THR A 53 5.72 27.37 12.42
C THR A 53 4.39 27.87 11.89
N GLU A 54 4.32 28.29 10.61
CA GLU A 54 3.08 28.72 9.96
C GLU A 54 2.13 27.54 9.71
N HIS A 55 2.67 26.32 9.73
CA HIS A 55 1.93 25.08 9.58
C HIS A 55 1.79 24.30 10.90
N GLY A 56 1.98 24.96 12.05
CA GLY A 56 1.80 24.32 13.36
C GLY A 56 2.82 23.21 13.65
N VAL A 57 4.05 23.32 13.16
CA VAL A 57 5.12 22.35 13.43
C VAL A 57 6.25 23.04 14.21
N ASP A 58 6.71 22.39 15.28
CA ASP A 58 7.83 22.89 16.09
C ASP A 58 9.16 22.72 15.34
N PRO A 59 9.82 23.83 14.93
CA PRO A 59 11.10 23.75 14.23
C PRO A 59 12.23 23.18 15.10
N ILE A 60 12.17 23.38 16.43
CA ILE A 60 13.17 22.84 17.36
C ILE A 60 13.09 21.31 17.37
N GLY A 61 11.86 20.76 17.38
CA GLY A 61 11.63 19.31 17.27
C GLY A 61 12.16 18.75 15.96
N LEU A 62 11.92 19.42 14.83
CA LEU A 62 12.44 19.03 13.52
C LEU A 62 13.98 19.06 13.46
N ASP A 63 14.62 20.08 13.99
CA ASP A 63 16.08 20.18 14.05
C ASP A 63 16.68 19.08 14.94
N ALA A 64 16.02 18.75 16.05
CA ALA A 64 16.41 17.65 16.92
C ALA A 64 16.33 16.30 16.19
N VAL A 65 15.29 16.07 15.36
CA VAL A 65 15.19 14.88 14.51
C VAL A 65 16.34 14.84 13.49
N ALA A 66 16.61 15.95 12.80
CA ALA A 66 17.69 16.02 11.80
C ALA A 66 19.05 15.70 12.40
N ALA A 67 19.32 16.17 13.61
CA ALA A 67 20.59 15.97 14.32
C ALA A 67 20.83 14.49 14.70
N ARG A 68 19.78 13.69 14.88
CA ARG A 68 19.87 12.26 15.26
C ARG A 68 20.19 11.35 14.09
N VAL A 69 19.86 11.75 12.86
CA VAL A 69 19.97 10.89 11.66
C VAL A 69 21.38 10.32 11.48
N PRO A 70 22.49 11.08 11.55
CA PRO A 70 23.82 10.54 11.29
C PRO A 70 24.23 9.41 12.24
N ASP A 71 23.78 9.46 13.48
CA ASP A 71 24.16 8.49 14.51
C ASP A 71 23.21 7.28 14.54
N GLU A 72 21.92 7.50 14.31
CA GLU A 72 20.89 6.47 14.51
C GLU A 72 20.52 5.73 13.23
N VAL A 73 20.43 6.43 12.08
CA VAL A 73 20.16 5.85 10.75
C VAL A 73 21.15 6.39 9.72
N PRO A 74 22.45 6.10 9.84
CA PRO A 74 23.50 6.69 8.99
C PRO A 74 23.34 6.36 7.49
N ALA A 75 22.48 5.39 7.18
CA ALA A 75 22.15 5.01 5.81
C ALA A 75 21.03 5.84 5.19
N LEU A 76 20.31 6.65 6.00
CA LEU A 76 19.20 7.46 5.51
C LEU A 76 19.70 8.46 4.47
N SER A 77 19.03 8.52 3.34
CA SER A 77 19.38 9.40 2.23
C SER A 77 18.47 10.62 2.15
N ALA A 78 17.21 10.49 2.56
CA ALA A 78 16.25 11.58 2.55
C ALA A 78 15.21 11.42 3.66
N LEU A 79 14.81 12.55 4.27
CA LEU A 79 13.71 12.64 5.24
C LEU A 79 12.94 13.93 4.97
N LEU A 80 11.67 13.77 4.58
CA LEU A 80 10.82 14.88 4.17
C LEU A 80 9.48 14.80 4.90
N ALA A 81 8.87 15.96 5.16
CA ALA A 81 7.51 16.04 5.68
C ALA A 81 6.70 17.13 4.97
N VAL A 82 5.46 16.78 4.63
CA VAL A 82 4.44 17.70 4.11
C VAL A 82 3.34 17.82 5.13
N ARG A 83 2.96 19.06 5.46
CA ARG A 83 1.79 19.37 6.26
C ARG A 83 0.98 20.49 5.59
N HIS A 84 -0.35 20.37 5.60
CA HIS A 84 -1.27 21.33 4.96
C HIS A 84 -0.86 21.66 3.50
N GLY A 85 -0.42 20.65 2.74
CA GLY A 85 -0.06 20.79 1.34
C GLY A 85 1.31 21.41 1.04
N SER A 86 2.12 21.74 2.06
CA SER A 86 3.43 22.34 1.89
C SER A 86 4.53 21.49 2.54
N ILE A 87 5.72 21.44 1.93
CA ILE A 87 6.90 20.85 2.57
C ILE A 87 7.29 21.74 3.75
N VAL A 88 7.23 21.18 4.96
CA VAL A 88 7.64 21.84 6.23
C VAL A 88 8.97 21.32 6.75
N PHE A 89 9.45 20.22 6.20
CA PHE A 89 10.75 19.65 6.53
C PHE A 89 11.32 18.90 5.33
N GLU A 90 12.56 19.16 4.98
CA GLU A 90 13.26 18.49 3.89
C GLU A 90 14.76 18.46 4.17
N ARG A 91 15.32 17.25 4.29
CA ARG A 91 16.75 17.03 4.51
C ARG A 91 17.23 15.85 3.67
N TYR A 92 18.40 16.02 3.08
CA TYR A 92 19.12 15.00 2.32
C TYR A 92 20.47 14.73 2.98
N TYR A 93 20.87 13.46 3.01
CA TYR A 93 22.06 12.99 3.70
C TYR A 93 22.94 12.19 2.74
N GLY A 94 24.23 12.06 3.10
CA GLY A 94 25.16 11.24 2.33
C GLY A 94 25.42 11.72 0.90
N GLY A 95 25.12 13.00 0.60
CA GLY A 95 25.28 13.54 -0.75
C GLY A 95 24.15 13.16 -1.72
N GLN A 96 23.00 12.72 -1.19
CA GLN A 96 21.83 12.41 -2.02
C GLN A 96 21.37 13.65 -2.78
N ASP A 97 21.28 13.53 -4.09
CA ASP A 97 20.66 14.53 -4.96
C ASP A 97 19.13 14.48 -4.79
N PRO A 98 18.46 15.61 -4.49
CA PRO A 98 17.00 15.68 -4.35
C PRO A 98 16.21 15.16 -5.56
N ASP A 99 16.76 15.33 -6.75
CA ASP A 99 16.12 14.98 -8.01
C ASP A 99 16.53 13.57 -8.52
N ALA A 100 17.45 12.89 -7.82
CA ALA A 100 17.84 11.52 -8.18
C ALA A 100 16.81 10.51 -7.67
N PRO A 101 16.21 9.68 -8.57
CA PRO A 101 15.30 8.64 -8.17
C PRO A 101 15.97 7.58 -7.27
N ILE A 102 15.23 7.10 -6.29
CA ILE A 102 15.65 6.04 -5.36
C ILE A 102 14.77 4.82 -5.60
N ASN A 103 15.36 3.62 -5.57
CA ASN A 103 14.58 2.38 -5.64
C ASN A 103 13.70 2.25 -4.40
N VAL A 104 12.37 2.42 -4.58
CA VAL A 104 11.40 2.45 -3.49
C VAL A 104 11.03 1.06 -2.96
N ARG A 105 11.61 -0.01 -3.54
CA ARG A 105 11.38 -1.38 -3.12
C ARG A 105 9.88 -1.72 -3.11
N SER A 106 9.37 -2.27 -2.01
CA SER A 106 7.96 -2.67 -1.88
C SER A 106 6.96 -1.54 -1.76
N VAL A 107 7.37 -0.26 -1.69
CA VAL A 107 6.46 0.87 -1.93
C VAL A 107 5.82 0.79 -3.32
N THR A 108 6.50 0.15 -4.28
CA THR A 108 5.94 -0.22 -5.60
C THR A 108 4.56 -0.89 -5.50
N LYS A 109 4.31 -1.69 -4.45
CA LYS A 109 3.03 -2.36 -4.23
C LYS A 109 1.88 -1.37 -4.04
N SER A 110 2.13 -0.27 -3.31
CA SER A 110 1.13 0.77 -3.10
C SER A 110 0.81 1.50 -4.42
N VAL A 111 1.80 1.67 -5.30
CA VAL A 111 1.56 2.16 -6.68
C VAL A 111 0.66 1.17 -7.44
N THR A 112 0.98 -0.12 -7.41
CA THR A 112 0.18 -1.17 -8.08
C THR A 112 -1.25 -1.23 -7.53
N GLY A 113 -1.42 -1.12 -6.21
CA GLY A 113 -2.75 -1.03 -5.58
C GLY A 113 -3.53 0.21 -6.05
N THR A 114 -2.85 1.34 -6.21
CA THR A 114 -3.44 2.56 -6.75
C THR A 114 -3.92 2.36 -8.19
N LEU A 115 -3.09 1.72 -9.04
CA LEU A 115 -3.46 1.41 -10.43
C LEU A 115 -4.68 0.48 -10.54
N ALA A 116 -4.80 -0.51 -9.62
CA ALA A 116 -6.00 -1.33 -9.54
C ALA A 116 -7.24 -0.48 -9.16
N GLY A 117 -7.09 0.48 -8.24
CA GLY A 117 -8.14 1.44 -7.89
C GLY A 117 -8.57 2.32 -9.07
N VAL A 118 -7.61 2.80 -9.87
CA VAL A 118 -7.91 3.56 -11.09
C VAL A 118 -8.63 2.70 -12.13
N ALA A 119 -8.17 1.45 -12.35
CA ALA A 119 -8.80 0.52 -13.28
C ALA A 119 -10.25 0.17 -12.88
N LEU A 120 -10.53 0.03 -11.58
CA LEU A 120 -11.89 -0.12 -11.05
C LEU A 120 -12.73 1.13 -11.34
N ARG A 121 -12.22 2.33 -11.09
CA ARG A 121 -12.92 3.59 -11.37
C ARG A 121 -13.24 3.77 -12.85
N GLN A 122 -12.33 3.35 -13.73
CA GLN A 122 -12.51 3.41 -15.18
C GLN A 122 -13.43 2.29 -15.72
N GLY A 123 -13.86 1.33 -14.87
CA GLY A 123 -14.69 0.20 -15.28
C GLY A 123 -13.93 -0.85 -16.12
N LEU A 124 -12.59 -0.81 -16.13
CA LEU A 124 -11.74 -1.82 -16.75
C LEU A 124 -11.71 -3.12 -15.95
N LEU A 125 -11.88 -3.01 -14.63
CA LEU A 125 -12.13 -4.09 -13.70
C LEU A 125 -13.58 -4.01 -13.21
N ALA A 126 -14.30 -5.12 -13.22
CA ALA A 126 -15.73 -5.15 -12.92
C ALA A 126 -16.04 -4.97 -11.42
N GLY A 127 -15.07 -5.24 -10.54
CA GLY A 127 -15.21 -5.12 -9.10
C GLY A 127 -14.15 -5.91 -8.35
N LEU A 128 -14.10 -5.75 -7.03
CA LEU A 128 -13.12 -6.42 -6.17
C LEU A 128 -13.30 -7.94 -6.11
N GLU A 129 -14.49 -8.46 -6.42
CA GLU A 129 -14.79 -9.89 -6.47
C GLU A 129 -14.37 -10.56 -7.79
N GLN A 130 -14.00 -9.77 -8.81
CA GLN A 130 -13.46 -10.31 -10.06
C GLN A 130 -12.14 -11.03 -9.79
N THR A 131 -11.90 -12.14 -10.51
CA THR A 131 -10.74 -12.98 -10.29
C THR A 131 -9.64 -12.75 -11.34
N ALA A 132 -8.38 -13.01 -10.97
CA ALA A 132 -7.30 -13.03 -11.94
C ALA A 132 -7.52 -14.12 -13.00
N GLY A 133 -8.15 -15.25 -12.62
CA GLY A 133 -8.50 -16.33 -13.56
C GLY A 133 -9.48 -15.92 -14.66
N GLU A 134 -10.34 -14.93 -14.42
CA GLU A 134 -11.24 -14.38 -15.45
C GLU A 134 -10.54 -13.41 -16.41
N ILE A 135 -9.46 -12.77 -15.99
CA ILE A 135 -8.77 -11.71 -16.76
C ILE A 135 -7.54 -12.25 -17.50
N ILE A 136 -6.75 -13.11 -16.83
CA ILE A 136 -5.50 -13.66 -17.36
C ILE A 136 -5.53 -15.21 -17.38
N PRO A 137 -6.57 -15.89 -17.90
CA PRO A 137 -6.72 -17.35 -17.81
C PRO A 137 -5.51 -18.10 -18.40
N ASP A 138 -4.94 -17.59 -19.48
CA ASP A 138 -3.83 -18.22 -20.21
C ASP A 138 -2.47 -18.13 -19.47
N ARG A 139 -2.41 -17.34 -18.37
CA ARG A 139 -1.20 -17.21 -17.56
C ARG A 139 -1.11 -18.25 -16.44
N PHE A 140 -2.18 -19.02 -16.20
CA PHE A 140 -2.21 -20.05 -15.17
C PHE A 140 -1.49 -21.30 -15.67
N PRO A 141 -0.44 -21.78 -14.98
CA PRO A 141 0.23 -23.00 -15.37
C PRO A 141 -0.67 -24.23 -15.10
N GLU A 142 -0.50 -25.31 -15.89
CA GLU A 142 -1.31 -26.54 -15.75
C GLU A 142 -1.24 -27.18 -14.35
N TRP A 143 -0.15 -26.90 -13.60
CA TRP A 143 0.06 -27.41 -12.24
C TRP A 143 -0.44 -26.47 -11.13
N ALA A 144 -1.06 -25.32 -11.48
CA ALA A 144 -1.64 -24.44 -10.48
C ALA A 144 -2.78 -25.14 -9.72
N ASP A 145 -2.85 -24.89 -8.42
CA ASP A 145 -4.00 -25.35 -7.63
C ASP A 145 -5.28 -24.67 -8.16
N PRO A 146 -6.36 -25.43 -8.42
CA PRO A 146 -7.62 -24.86 -8.92
C PRO A 146 -8.19 -23.72 -8.06
N LEU A 147 -7.90 -23.69 -6.76
CA LEU A 147 -8.32 -22.58 -5.88
C LEU A 147 -7.72 -21.23 -6.27
N VAL A 148 -6.52 -21.23 -6.89
CA VAL A 148 -5.83 -19.98 -7.26
C VAL A 148 -6.55 -19.23 -8.36
N THR A 149 -7.23 -19.94 -9.28
CA THR A 149 -8.03 -19.29 -10.34
C THR A 149 -9.19 -18.47 -9.80
N GLY A 150 -9.70 -18.85 -8.63
CA GLY A 150 -10.79 -18.17 -7.92
C GLY A 150 -10.32 -17.05 -6.95
N VAL A 151 -9.02 -16.77 -6.87
CA VAL A 151 -8.53 -15.69 -6.01
C VAL A 151 -8.95 -14.33 -6.57
N THR A 152 -9.73 -13.60 -5.78
CA THR A 152 -10.31 -12.31 -6.15
C THR A 152 -9.29 -11.16 -6.10
N LEU A 153 -9.59 -10.06 -6.79
CA LEU A 153 -8.78 -8.84 -6.70
C LEU A 153 -8.67 -8.34 -5.27
N TRP A 154 -9.74 -8.45 -4.46
CA TRP A 154 -9.70 -8.11 -3.05
C TRP A 154 -8.65 -8.94 -2.31
N GLN A 155 -8.57 -10.24 -2.56
CA GLN A 155 -7.63 -11.14 -1.90
C GLN A 155 -6.17 -10.87 -2.33
N TRP A 156 -5.94 -10.51 -3.59
CA TRP A 156 -4.61 -10.05 -4.03
C TRP A 156 -4.20 -8.73 -3.38
N LEU A 157 -5.12 -7.76 -3.32
CA LEU A 157 -4.88 -6.45 -2.70
C LEU A 157 -4.60 -6.55 -1.20
N THR A 158 -5.26 -7.45 -0.50
CA THR A 158 -5.17 -7.63 0.96
C THR A 158 -4.14 -8.65 1.41
N MET A 159 -3.36 -9.24 0.47
CA MET A 159 -2.36 -10.28 0.76
C MET A 159 -2.97 -11.54 1.40
N THR A 160 -4.18 -11.93 0.97
CA THR A 160 -4.89 -13.12 1.48
C THR A 160 -5.16 -14.16 0.39
N SER A 161 -4.30 -14.26 -0.60
CA SER A 161 -4.40 -15.24 -1.69
C SER A 161 -4.23 -16.70 -1.23
N ALA A 162 -3.77 -16.92 0.02
CA ALA A 162 -3.43 -18.22 0.60
C ALA A 162 -2.28 -18.98 -0.10
N LEU A 163 -1.56 -18.34 -1.02
CA LEU A 163 -0.35 -18.91 -1.59
C LEU A 163 0.79 -18.87 -0.57
N GLN A 164 1.50 -19.99 -0.41
CA GLN A 164 2.70 -20.04 0.39
C GLN A 164 3.74 -19.05 -0.13
N TRP A 165 4.33 -18.27 0.77
CA TRP A 165 5.39 -17.35 0.41
C TRP A 165 6.38 -17.16 1.56
N ASP A 166 7.63 -17.50 1.32
CA ASP A 166 8.76 -17.09 2.15
C ASP A 166 9.37 -15.80 1.61
N ALA A 167 9.39 -14.76 2.41
CA ALA A 167 9.76 -13.43 1.95
C ALA A 167 11.19 -13.33 1.38
N TYR A 168 12.11 -14.20 1.82
CA TYR A 168 13.48 -14.21 1.33
C TYR A 168 13.71 -15.30 0.27
N GLY A 169 13.34 -16.54 0.57
CA GLY A 169 13.57 -17.69 -0.31
C GLY A 169 12.77 -17.60 -1.60
N ASP A 170 11.48 -17.30 -1.53
CA ASP A 170 10.64 -17.21 -2.71
C ASP A 170 10.90 -15.95 -3.53
N TRP A 171 11.38 -14.86 -2.91
CA TRP A 171 11.88 -13.73 -3.67
C TRP A 171 13.08 -14.10 -4.56
N GLN A 172 14.05 -14.87 -4.03
CA GLN A 172 15.20 -15.35 -4.85
C GLN A 172 14.75 -16.31 -5.94
N ARG A 173 13.80 -17.20 -5.64
CA ARG A 173 13.20 -18.10 -6.63
C ARG A 173 12.46 -17.35 -7.73
N LEU A 174 11.69 -16.31 -7.38
CA LEU A 174 11.01 -15.45 -8.34
C LEU A 174 12.00 -14.79 -9.30
N LEU A 175 13.07 -14.18 -8.76
CA LEU A 175 14.10 -13.53 -9.58
C LEU A 175 14.81 -14.50 -10.53
N ALA A 176 14.93 -15.77 -10.17
CA ALA A 176 15.55 -16.82 -10.98
C ALA A 176 14.56 -17.51 -11.94
N ALA A 177 13.25 -17.32 -11.75
CA ALA A 177 12.23 -17.98 -12.56
C ALA A 177 12.17 -17.37 -13.97
N PRO A 178 12.00 -18.19 -15.01
CA PRO A 178 11.81 -17.71 -16.38
C PRO A 178 10.44 -17.04 -16.57
N ASP A 179 9.45 -17.38 -15.76
CA ASP A 179 8.10 -16.79 -15.75
C ASP A 179 7.67 -16.51 -14.31
N TRP A 180 7.57 -15.22 -13.99
CA TRP A 180 7.24 -14.79 -12.63
C TRP A 180 5.78 -15.04 -12.28
N VAL A 181 4.88 -14.90 -13.24
CA VAL A 181 3.44 -15.14 -13.05
C VAL A 181 3.20 -16.64 -12.84
N ALA A 182 3.70 -17.48 -13.75
CA ALA A 182 3.54 -18.94 -13.63
C ALA A 182 4.20 -19.49 -12.35
N MET A 183 5.41 -18.98 -11.99
CA MET A 183 6.05 -19.34 -10.72
C MET A 183 5.17 -19.01 -9.52
N THR A 184 4.56 -17.83 -9.49
CA THR A 184 3.73 -17.39 -8.37
C THR A 184 2.42 -18.18 -8.30
N LEU A 185 1.70 -18.30 -9.42
CA LEU A 185 0.43 -19.01 -9.50
C LEU A 185 0.56 -20.51 -9.27
N GLY A 186 1.76 -21.08 -9.50
CA GLY A 186 2.08 -22.48 -9.24
C GLY A 186 2.57 -22.79 -7.81
N LEU A 187 2.57 -21.81 -6.88
CA LEU A 187 2.92 -22.04 -5.48
C LEU A 187 1.84 -22.83 -4.75
N PRO A 188 2.20 -23.62 -3.71
CA PRO A 188 1.22 -24.33 -2.89
C PRO A 188 0.21 -23.40 -2.24
N VAL A 189 -1.06 -23.78 -2.27
CA VAL A 189 -2.11 -23.17 -1.46
C VAL A 189 -2.05 -23.76 -0.05
N VAL A 190 -1.92 -22.92 0.97
CA VAL A 190 -1.73 -23.34 2.37
C VAL A 190 -2.95 -23.11 3.25
N ASP A 191 -3.97 -22.43 2.71
CA ASP A 191 -5.21 -22.14 3.42
C ASP A 191 -6.35 -21.85 2.42
N ILE A 192 -7.52 -21.49 2.91
CA ILE A 192 -8.61 -20.99 2.09
C ILE A 192 -8.33 -19.52 1.73
N PRO A 193 -8.35 -19.12 0.43
CA PRO A 193 -8.20 -17.73 0.05
C PRO A 193 -9.14 -16.80 0.83
N GLY A 194 -8.61 -15.70 1.34
CA GLY A 194 -9.33 -14.74 2.18
C GLY A 194 -9.18 -14.95 3.70
N GLN A 195 -8.61 -16.07 4.15
CA GLN A 195 -8.50 -16.39 5.59
C GLN A 195 -7.18 -15.92 6.21
N THR A 196 -6.08 -16.23 5.58
CA THR A 196 -4.74 -16.00 6.14
C THR A 196 -3.98 -14.94 5.36
N TYR A 197 -3.42 -13.98 6.09
CA TYR A 197 -2.50 -13.00 5.54
C TYR A 197 -1.13 -13.65 5.26
N VAL A 198 -0.65 -13.51 4.03
CA VAL A 198 0.70 -13.91 3.60
C VAL A 198 1.28 -12.82 2.73
N TYR A 199 2.26 -12.05 3.24
CA TYR A 199 2.91 -11.00 2.48
C TYR A 199 3.65 -11.58 1.27
N ASN A 200 3.11 -11.40 0.07
CA ASN A 200 3.55 -12.08 -1.14
C ASN A 200 3.88 -11.08 -2.26
N THR A 201 5.17 -10.95 -2.59
CA THR A 201 5.63 -10.05 -3.65
C THR A 201 5.27 -10.54 -5.05
N GLY A 202 5.27 -11.86 -5.27
CA GLY A 202 4.79 -12.46 -6.51
C GLY A 202 3.30 -12.19 -6.73
N GLY A 203 2.48 -12.26 -5.67
CA GLY A 203 1.06 -11.94 -5.74
C GLY A 203 0.79 -10.49 -6.17
N SER A 204 1.61 -9.54 -5.70
CA SER A 204 1.52 -8.15 -6.19
C SER A 204 1.92 -8.03 -7.67
N HIS A 205 2.86 -8.86 -8.14
CA HIS A 205 3.19 -8.89 -9.57
C HIS A 205 2.03 -9.46 -10.41
N VAL A 206 1.39 -10.54 -9.95
CA VAL A 206 0.16 -11.09 -10.58
C VAL A 206 -0.92 -10.02 -10.66
N LEU A 207 -1.17 -9.26 -9.58
CA LEU A 207 -2.12 -8.15 -9.57
C LEU A 207 -1.77 -7.10 -10.64
N GLY A 208 -0.50 -6.71 -10.76
CA GLY A 208 -0.07 -5.74 -11.78
C GLY A 208 -0.26 -6.24 -13.21
N VAL A 209 0.07 -7.51 -13.47
CA VAL A 209 -0.18 -8.14 -14.79
C VAL A 209 -1.68 -8.21 -15.09
N THR A 210 -2.50 -8.50 -14.08
CA THR A 210 -3.97 -8.47 -14.22
C THR A 210 -4.49 -7.07 -14.58
N VAL A 211 -3.94 -6.01 -13.98
CA VAL A 211 -4.28 -4.61 -14.32
C VAL A 211 -3.80 -4.26 -15.73
N ALA A 212 -2.60 -4.67 -16.11
CA ALA A 212 -2.06 -4.46 -17.46
C ALA A 212 -2.96 -5.09 -18.52
N GLU A 213 -3.36 -6.35 -18.34
CA GLU A 213 -4.26 -7.05 -19.25
C GLU A 213 -5.62 -6.35 -19.34
N ALA A 214 -6.22 -6.01 -18.21
CA ALA A 214 -7.51 -5.31 -18.17
C ALA A 214 -7.47 -3.93 -18.85
N SER A 215 -6.32 -3.25 -18.79
CA SER A 215 -6.12 -1.94 -19.43
C SER A 215 -5.74 -2.05 -20.92
N GLY A 216 -5.33 -3.24 -21.38
CA GLY A 216 -4.81 -3.45 -22.74
C GLY A 216 -3.48 -2.74 -23.01
N LYS A 217 -2.72 -2.37 -21.96
CA LYS A 217 -1.46 -1.63 -22.03
C LYS A 217 -0.40 -2.27 -21.12
N PRO A 218 0.91 -2.15 -21.45
CA PRO A 218 1.96 -2.38 -20.46
C PRO A 218 1.69 -1.58 -19.18
N LEU A 219 1.98 -2.17 -18.01
CA LEU A 219 1.64 -1.56 -16.72
C LEU A 219 2.28 -0.19 -16.53
N GLU A 220 3.51 0.00 -17.00
CA GLU A 220 4.23 1.26 -16.94
C GLU A 220 3.59 2.35 -17.81
N ASP A 221 3.09 2.01 -19.00
CA ASP A 221 2.40 2.94 -19.89
C ASP A 221 1.06 3.35 -19.29
N TYR A 222 0.34 2.38 -18.71
CA TYR A 222 -0.90 2.66 -17.99
C TYR A 222 -0.63 3.54 -16.76
N ALA A 223 0.38 3.23 -15.97
CA ALA A 223 0.78 4.02 -14.80
C ALA A 223 1.16 5.46 -15.17
N ASP A 224 1.91 5.64 -16.25
CA ASP A 224 2.28 6.98 -16.74
C ASP A 224 1.03 7.79 -17.09
N GLU A 225 0.11 7.18 -17.85
CA GLU A 225 -1.09 7.88 -18.33
C GLU A 225 -2.04 8.28 -17.20
N VAL A 226 -2.31 7.35 -16.24
CA VAL A 226 -3.42 7.53 -15.30
C VAL A 226 -3.00 7.94 -13.89
N LEU A 227 -1.68 7.88 -13.58
CA LEU A 227 -1.18 8.20 -12.25
C LEU A 227 0.02 9.15 -12.30
N PHE A 228 1.11 8.77 -12.99
CA PHE A 228 2.35 9.53 -12.87
C PHE A 228 2.23 10.91 -13.52
N ARG A 229 1.76 10.98 -14.74
CA ARG A 229 1.58 12.26 -15.46
C ARG A 229 0.57 13.19 -14.77
N PRO A 230 -0.63 12.74 -14.36
CA PRO A 230 -1.56 13.55 -13.57
C PRO A 230 -0.95 14.12 -12.28
N LEU A 231 -0.15 13.35 -11.58
CA LEU A 231 0.52 13.78 -10.34
C LEU A 231 1.81 14.59 -10.60
N GLY A 232 2.26 14.70 -11.86
CA GLY A 232 3.55 15.30 -12.20
C GLY A 232 4.73 14.51 -11.63
N ILE A 233 4.62 13.17 -11.60
CA ILE A 233 5.67 12.24 -11.21
C ILE A 233 6.47 11.85 -12.45
N THR A 234 7.79 11.86 -12.33
CA THR A 234 8.69 11.32 -13.36
C THR A 234 9.43 10.14 -12.77
N PRO A 235 8.95 8.89 -12.97
CA PRO A 235 9.62 7.72 -12.41
C PRO A 235 10.99 7.53 -13.04
N GLY A 236 11.90 6.94 -12.27
CA GLY A 236 13.17 6.43 -12.77
C GLY A 236 12.99 5.05 -13.41
N ASN A 237 13.99 4.19 -13.22
CA ASN A 237 13.93 2.83 -13.74
C ASN A 237 12.85 2.01 -12.99
N TRP A 238 12.28 1.03 -13.68
CA TRP A 238 11.38 0.05 -13.09
C TRP A 238 11.87 -1.37 -13.46
N MET A 239 12.23 -2.16 -12.46
CA MET A 239 12.75 -3.53 -12.64
C MET A 239 11.77 -4.37 -13.47
N ARG A 240 12.30 -5.25 -14.35
CA ARG A 240 11.49 -6.09 -15.25
C ARG A 240 11.66 -7.57 -14.97
N SER A 241 10.61 -8.32 -15.27
CA SER A 241 10.62 -9.77 -15.36
C SER A 241 11.32 -10.23 -16.64
N PRO A 242 11.64 -11.54 -16.78
CA PRO A 242 12.14 -12.10 -18.04
C PRO A 242 11.16 -11.98 -19.23
N GLN A 243 9.87 -11.75 -18.96
CA GLN A 243 8.84 -11.49 -19.97
C GLN A 243 8.74 -10.02 -20.38
N ASP A 244 9.67 -9.18 -19.92
CA ASP A 244 9.69 -7.73 -20.14
C ASP A 244 8.50 -6.96 -19.49
N GLU A 245 7.86 -7.56 -18.49
CA GLU A 245 6.83 -6.91 -17.67
C GLU A 245 7.49 -6.20 -16.50
N VAL A 246 7.07 -4.98 -16.16
CA VAL A 246 7.59 -4.30 -14.96
C VAL A 246 7.18 -5.05 -13.69
N SER A 247 8.08 -5.09 -12.72
CA SER A 247 7.82 -5.72 -11.43
C SER A 247 6.82 -4.92 -10.60
N ALA A 248 5.57 -5.35 -10.58
CA ALA A 248 4.52 -4.68 -9.83
C ALA A 248 4.64 -4.81 -8.30
N GLY A 249 5.54 -5.68 -7.81
CA GLY A 249 5.76 -5.89 -6.38
C GLY A 249 6.99 -5.19 -5.80
N SER A 250 7.93 -4.70 -6.65
CA SER A 250 9.18 -4.08 -6.19
C SER A 250 9.94 -3.42 -7.34
N GLY A 251 10.86 -2.54 -7.04
CA GLY A 251 11.88 -2.13 -8.00
C GLY A 251 11.56 -0.91 -8.85
N LEU A 252 10.46 -0.21 -8.58
CA LEU A 252 10.21 1.13 -9.09
C LEU A 252 11.20 2.12 -8.45
N GLU A 253 11.63 3.11 -9.22
CA GLU A 253 12.43 4.23 -8.72
C GLU A 253 11.63 5.53 -8.78
N MET A 254 11.63 6.28 -7.66
CA MET A 254 10.96 7.57 -7.51
C MET A 254 11.84 8.54 -6.74
N THR A 255 11.70 9.83 -6.98
CA THR A 255 12.30 10.83 -6.10
C THR A 255 11.58 10.85 -4.74
N PRO A 256 12.25 11.26 -3.64
CA PRO A 256 11.58 11.43 -2.35
C PRO A 256 10.38 12.40 -2.40
N ARG A 257 10.46 13.44 -3.23
CA ARG A 257 9.36 14.38 -3.45
C ARG A 257 8.17 13.74 -4.19
N ASP A 258 8.41 12.80 -5.10
CA ASP A 258 7.35 12.07 -5.79
C ASP A 258 6.71 11.01 -4.87
N MET A 259 7.48 10.42 -3.96
CA MET A 259 6.92 9.56 -2.91
C MET A 259 5.91 10.33 -2.03
N LEU A 260 6.18 11.60 -1.70
CA LEU A 260 5.23 12.47 -0.98
C LEU A 260 3.92 12.63 -1.75
N LYS A 261 3.96 12.78 -3.08
CA LYS A 261 2.75 12.92 -3.91
C LYS A 261 1.83 11.72 -3.81
N LEU A 262 2.39 10.51 -3.80
CA LEU A 262 1.58 9.29 -3.62
C LEU A 262 0.90 9.26 -2.25
N GLY A 263 1.60 9.61 -1.17
CA GLY A 263 1.01 9.72 0.17
C GLY A 263 -0.06 10.81 0.24
N TYR A 264 0.20 11.94 -0.40
CA TYR A 264 -0.70 13.09 -0.43
C TYR A 264 -1.99 12.80 -1.21
N LEU A 265 -1.93 12.03 -2.31
CA LEU A 265 -3.11 11.54 -3.04
C LEU A 265 -4.07 10.81 -2.09
N TYR A 266 -3.56 9.87 -1.27
CA TYR A 266 -4.39 9.15 -0.30
C TYR A 266 -4.85 10.02 0.87
N LEU A 267 -4.04 10.99 1.29
CA LEU A 267 -4.43 11.97 2.31
C LEU A 267 -5.59 12.87 1.84
N ARG A 268 -5.73 13.02 0.53
CA ARG A 268 -6.80 13.78 -0.15
C ARG A 268 -7.90 12.87 -0.72
N ASP A 269 -8.13 11.71 -0.12
CA ASP A 269 -9.19 10.76 -0.49
C ASP A 269 -9.19 10.40 -2.00
N GLY A 270 -8.01 10.40 -2.62
CA GLY A 270 -7.82 10.05 -4.04
C GLY A 270 -8.09 11.17 -5.04
N GLU A 271 -8.33 12.38 -4.58
CA GLU A 271 -8.45 13.57 -5.42
C GLU A 271 -7.08 14.20 -5.69
N TRP A 272 -6.89 14.75 -6.88
CA TRP A 272 -5.70 15.50 -7.28
C TRP A 272 -6.06 16.61 -8.26
N ASP A 273 -5.81 17.86 -7.86
CA ASP A 273 -6.02 19.06 -8.67
C ASP A 273 -7.42 19.16 -9.32
N GLY A 274 -8.43 18.81 -8.53
CA GLY A 274 -9.84 18.79 -8.95
C GLY A 274 -10.26 17.54 -9.74
N GLU A 275 -9.36 16.58 -9.97
CA GLU A 275 -9.65 15.32 -10.63
C GLU A 275 -9.66 14.17 -9.60
N GLN A 276 -10.67 13.32 -9.65
CA GLN A 276 -10.71 12.10 -8.85
C GLN A 276 -9.85 11.04 -9.55
N ILE A 277 -8.67 10.73 -9.00
CA ILE A 277 -7.77 9.69 -9.54
C ILE A 277 -8.25 8.30 -9.14
N ILE A 278 -8.55 8.09 -7.87
CA ILE A 278 -9.15 6.87 -7.33
C ILE A 278 -10.41 7.22 -6.54
N GLU A 279 -11.43 6.36 -6.58
CA GLU A 279 -12.67 6.62 -5.84
C GLU A 279 -12.40 6.76 -4.33
N PRO A 280 -13.07 7.71 -3.63
CA PRO A 280 -12.89 7.91 -2.18
C PRO A 280 -13.15 6.65 -1.36
N VAL A 281 -14.12 5.83 -1.79
CA VAL A 281 -14.44 4.56 -1.14
C VAL A 281 -13.28 3.56 -1.27
N PHE A 282 -12.57 3.55 -2.41
CA PHE A 282 -11.39 2.71 -2.59
C PHE A 282 -10.22 3.23 -1.76
N ALA A 283 -9.96 4.55 -1.77
CA ALA A 283 -8.91 5.16 -0.96
C ALA A 283 -9.10 4.85 0.53
N ALA A 284 -10.34 4.99 1.03
CA ALA A 284 -10.70 4.65 2.41
C ALA A 284 -10.50 3.15 2.71
N ALA A 285 -10.92 2.25 1.81
CA ALA A 285 -10.71 0.81 1.98
C ALA A 285 -9.21 0.45 1.95
N ALA A 286 -8.44 1.07 1.07
CA ALA A 286 -7.00 0.85 0.95
C ALA A 286 -6.22 1.22 2.22
N THR A 287 -6.70 2.22 2.95
CA THR A 287 -6.03 2.80 4.13
C THR A 287 -6.70 2.44 5.46
N THR A 288 -7.55 1.42 5.46
CA THR A 288 -8.17 0.84 6.65
C THR A 288 -7.94 -0.66 6.73
N TRP A 289 -8.18 -1.24 7.90
CA TRP A 289 -7.97 -2.67 8.15
C TRP A 289 -8.84 -3.54 7.24
N GLN A 290 -8.23 -4.36 6.40
CA GLN A 290 -8.87 -5.38 5.57
C GLN A 290 -8.40 -6.79 5.93
N SER A 291 -7.14 -6.95 6.36
CA SER A 291 -6.57 -8.22 6.80
C SER A 291 -5.59 -8.03 7.96
N ALA A 292 -5.20 -9.12 8.61
CA ALA A 292 -4.44 -9.10 9.86
C ALA A 292 -3.06 -8.42 9.77
N GLY A 293 -2.49 -8.34 8.58
CA GLY A 293 -1.12 -7.81 8.43
C GLY A 293 -0.09 -8.67 9.17
N ASP A 294 1.13 -8.15 9.30
CA ASP A 294 2.22 -8.79 10.03
C ASP A 294 2.32 -8.26 11.46
N SER A 295 1.73 -8.98 12.41
CA SER A 295 1.78 -8.62 13.84
C SER A 295 3.19 -8.71 14.44
N THR A 296 4.13 -9.42 13.81
CA THR A 296 5.50 -9.56 14.31
C THR A 296 6.31 -8.26 14.13
N GLY A 297 5.95 -7.45 13.13
CA GLY A 297 6.52 -6.12 12.90
C GLY A 297 5.91 -4.99 13.74
N GLY A 298 4.91 -5.29 14.59
CA GLY A 298 4.18 -4.27 15.37
C GLY A 298 3.15 -3.50 14.54
N TRP A 299 2.78 -4.01 13.36
CA TRP A 299 1.77 -3.41 12.48
C TRP A 299 0.38 -3.92 12.83
N ALA A 300 -0.60 -3.02 12.91
CA ALA A 300 -1.94 -3.40 13.35
C ALA A 300 -2.76 -4.12 12.28
N GLY A 301 -2.47 -3.94 10.98
CA GLY A 301 -3.21 -4.58 9.89
C GLY A 301 -2.67 -4.21 8.51
N TYR A 302 -3.40 -4.68 7.47
CA TYR A 302 -3.12 -4.41 6.07
C TYR A 302 -4.39 -4.05 5.32
N GLY A 303 -4.31 -3.02 4.49
CA GLY A 303 -5.36 -2.59 3.59
C GLY A 303 -5.13 -3.08 2.16
N PHE A 304 -5.36 -2.23 1.15
CA PHE A 304 -5.06 -2.56 -0.24
C PHE A 304 -3.63 -2.09 -0.59
N GLN A 305 -2.65 -2.95 -0.34
CA GLN A 305 -1.22 -2.69 -0.53
C GLN A 305 -0.67 -1.55 0.35
N TRP A 306 -1.35 -1.25 1.47
CA TRP A 306 -0.94 -0.32 2.50
C TRP A 306 -0.93 -1.00 3.88
N TRP A 307 0.06 -0.68 4.69
CA TRP A 307 0.13 -1.08 6.09
C TRP A 307 -0.71 -0.14 6.95
N ILE A 308 -1.41 -0.71 7.94
CA ILE A 308 -2.28 0.03 8.85
C ILE A 308 -1.67 0.02 10.25
N THR A 309 -1.69 1.17 10.90
CA THR A 309 -1.08 1.35 12.24
C THR A 309 -1.71 2.54 12.96
N ALA A 310 -1.12 2.88 14.10
CA ALA A 310 -1.30 4.16 14.78
C ALA A 310 0.08 4.74 15.13
N THR A 311 0.16 6.05 15.32
CA THR A 311 1.34 6.69 15.89
C THR A 311 1.49 6.33 17.36
N ASP A 312 2.66 6.59 17.95
CA ASP A 312 2.91 6.42 19.39
C ASP A 312 1.95 7.27 20.25
N ALA A 313 1.47 8.40 19.70
CA ALA A 313 0.45 9.26 20.31
C ALA A 313 -0.98 8.75 20.12
N GLY A 314 -1.19 7.63 19.40
CA GLY A 314 -2.48 6.99 19.18
C GLY A 314 -3.28 7.53 17.97
N TYR A 315 -2.72 8.38 17.13
CA TYR A 315 -3.39 8.83 15.90
C TYR A 315 -3.41 7.70 14.87
N PRO A 316 -4.56 7.37 14.26
CA PRO A 316 -4.62 6.44 13.14
C PRO A 316 -3.68 6.86 12.02
N ALA A 317 -2.93 5.90 11.50
CA ALA A 317 -1.95 6.11 10.45
C ALA A 317 -1.90 4.91 9.50
N TYR A 318 -1.43 5.15 8.28
CA TYR A 318 -1.13 4.11 7.30
C TYR A 318 0.17 4.44 6.58
N PHE A 319 0.79 3.41 6.01
CA PHE A 319 2.08 3.63 5.36
C PHE A 319 2.38 2.61 4.27
N ALA A 320 3.14 3.05 3.27
CA ALA A 320 3.83 2.18 2.35
C ALA A 320 5.22 1.88 2.90
N LEU A 321 5.66 0.62 2.77
CA LEU A 321 6.94 0.15 3.31
C LEU A 321 7.75 -0.56 2.23
N GLY A 322 9.01 -0.16 2.09
CA GLY A 322 10.01 -0.85 1.27
C GLY A 322 11.19 -1.33 2.09
N TYR A 323 11.75 -2.49 1.68
CA TYR A 323 12.92 -3.07 2.32
C TYR A 323 14.05 -2.06 2.43
N GLY A 324 14.65 -1.99 3.60
CA GLY A 324 15.78 -1.10 3.88
C GLY A 324 15.40 0.24 4.51
N GLY A 325 14.11 0.54 4.67
CA GLY A 325 13.67 1.76 5.34
C GLY A 325 12.97 2.78 4.44
N GLN A 326 12.49 2.35 3.26
CA GLN A 326 11.63 3.17 2.42
C GLN A 326 10.26 3.32 3.09
N HIS A 327 9.82 4.54 3.35
CA HIS A 327 8.51 4.81 3.95
C HIS A 327 7.81 5.97 3.27
N ILE A 328 6.50 5.80 3.04
CA ILE A 328 5.55 6.88 2.87
C ILE A 328 4.56 6.73 4.03
N PHE A 329 4.63 7.60 5.02
CA PHE A 329 3.85 7.50 6.25
C PHE A 329 2.84 8.63 6.32
N VAL A 330 1.57 8.30 6.50
CA VAL A 330 0.47 9.26 6.46
C VAL A 330 -0.30 9.25 7.78
N VAL A 331 -0.50 10.43 8.34
CA VAL A 331 -1.28 10.67 9.57
C VAL A 331 -2.42 11.64 9.25
N PRO A 332 -3.61 11.15 8.86
CA PRO A 332 -4.69 12.02 8.40
C PRO A 332 -5.13 13.06 9.43
N THR A 333 -5.14 12.70 10.70
CA THR A 333 -5.54 13.61 11.80
C THR A 333 -4.60 14.82 11.94
N LEU A 334 -3.35 14.69 11.51
CA LEU A 334 -2.35 15.76 11.54
C LEU A 334 -2.16 16.44 10.19
N ASP A 335 -2.94 16.05 9.17
CA ASP A 335 -2.75 16.46 7.77
C ASP A 335 -1.28 16.33 7.32
N LEU A 336 -0.66 15.18 7.68
CA LEU A 336 0.79 14.96 7.61
C LEU A 336 1.14 13.78 6.71
N VAL A 337 2.11 13.99 5.82
CA VAL A 337 2.81 12.92 5.09
C VAL A 337 4.30 13.02 5.40
N VAL A 338 4.93 11.91 5.79
CA VAL A 338 6.37 11.83 6.01
C VAL A 338 6.97 10.77 5.09
N VAL A 339 8.05 11.12 4.40
CA VAL A 339 8.83 10.21 3.57
C VAL A 339 10.22 10.04 4.18
N ALA A 340 10.61 8.77 4.33
CA ALA A 340 11.99 8.40 4.61
C ALA A 340 12.48 7.49 3.47
N ALA A 341 13.68 7.75 2.94
CA ALA A 341 14.22 6.99 1.82
C ALA A 341 15.72 6.72 1.99
N ILE A 342 16.15 5.54 1.54
CA ILE A 342 17.53 5.06 1.58
C ILE A 342 17.96 4.66 0.17
N ALA A 343 18.89 5.40 -0.42
CA ALA A 343 19.30 5.19 -1.81
C ALA A 343 20.19 3.96 -2.00
N ARG A 344 21.09 3.69 -1.05
CA ARG A 344 22.03 2.58 -1.19
C ARG A 344 21.41 1.23 -0.80
N ARG A 345 21.93 0.15 -1.36
CA ARG A 345 21.62 -1.19 -0.87
C ARG A 345 22.27 -1.39 0.49
N LEU A 346 21.49 -1.89 1.46
CA LEU A 346 21.95 -2.20 2.80
C LEU A 346 22.27 -3.69 2.94
N ASP A 347 23.29 -4.00 3.73
CA ASP A 347 23.46 -5.32 4.29
C ASP A 347 22.42 -5.55 5.40
N PRO A 348 21.97 -6.81 5.64
CA PRO A 348 20.98 -7.08 6.68
C PRO A 348 21.34 -6.54 8.07
N GLN A 349 22.63 -6.44 8.38
CA GLN A 349 23.13 -5.93 9.67
C GLN A 349 23.01 -4.41 9.80
N GLU A 350 22.90 -3.69 8.69
CA GLU A 350 22.76 -2.23 8.64
C GLU A 350 21.30 -1.78 8.67
N LEU A 351 20.35 -2.73 8.59
CA LEU A 351 18.94 -2.41 8.59
C LEU A 351 18.56 -1.69 9.89
N ARG A 352 18.09 -0.47 9.75
CA ARG A 352 17.49 0.33 10.82
C ARG A 352 16.19 0.91 10.30
N THR A 353 15.13 0.76 11.08
CA THR A 353 13.87 1.41 10.70
C THR A 353 13.92 2.88 11.04
N PRO A 354 13.60 3.79 10.11
CA PRO A 354 13.49 5.22 10.42
C PRO A 354 12.18 5.55 11.16
N ARG A 355 11.37 4.56 11.53
CA ARG A 355 10.03 4.74 12.10
C ARG A 355 10.02 5.72 13.28
N TYR A 356 10.94 5.60 14.21
CA TYR A 356 11.01 6.50 15.37
C TYR A 356 11.39 7.95 15.01
N LEU A 357 12.09 8.19 13.89
CA LEU A 357 12.30 9.55 13.37
C LEU A 357 11.01 10.11 12.77
N ILE A 358 10.26 9.29 12.07
CA ILE A 358 8.93 9.61 11.53
C ILE A 358 7.97 9.96 12.67
N GLU A 359 7.95 9.15 13.74
CA GLU A 359 7.15 9.42 14.94
C GLU A 359 7.54 10.72 15.62
N ALA A 360 8.84 11.03 15.68
CA ALA A 360 9.33 12.29 16.27
C ALA A 360 8.91 13.51 15.42
N ILE A 361 8.86 13.39 14.09
CA ILE A 361 8.28 14.43 13.22
C ILE A 361 6.78 14.60 13.52
N ALA A 362 6.03 13.49 13.60
CA ALA A 362 4.60 13.55 13.93
C ALA A 362 4.34 14.18 15.32
N ALA A 363 5.20 13.87 16.29
CA ALA A 363 5.15 14.47 17.63
C ALA A 363 5.49 15.97 17.66
N SER A 364 6.19 16.48 16.64
CA SER A 364 6.49 17.91 16.50
C SER A 364 5.32 18.70 15.92
N CYS A 365 4.25 18.01 15.45
CA CYS A 365 3.05 18.66 14.93
C CYS A 365 2.08 18.98 16.08
N ILE A 366 1.59 20.22 16.11
CA ILE A 366 0.52 20.63 17.01
C ILE A 366 -0.80 20.17 16.36
N PRO A 367 -1.66 19.41 17.04
CA PRO A 367 -2.98 19.05 16.51
C PRO A 367 -3.81 20.30 16.24
N ASP A 368 -4.62 20.27 15.15
CA ASP A 368 -5.51 21.36 14.77
C ASP A 368 -6.72 21.47 15.71
#